data_b075b1be696e53a98ef1d331051c9f72
#
_entry.id   b075b1be696e53a98ef1d331051c9f72
#
_cell.length_a   1.000
_cell.length_b   1.000
_cell.length_c   1.000
_cell.angle_alpha   90.00
_cell.angle_beta   90.00
_cell.angle_gamma   90.00
#
_symmetry.space_group_name_H-M   'P 1'
#
loop_
_entity.id
_entity.type
_entity.pdbx_description
1 polymer ?
#
loop_
_entity_poly.entity_id
_entity_poly.type
_entity_poly.pdbx_seq_one_letter_code
_entity_poly.pdbx_strand_id
1 'polypeptide(L)'
;MIWFLKIKMKVLTTLFLLMFSIVYTSAQQSLEGLWKTGKEETIIEISFSNEQLIGKIKFSNNKEVDVGKIILKDLRSEGNKWVGKIYAIKRKEWYNVEIISKEEVLELKISFGLMSRSLQWKKSKS
;
A
#
# COMPACT_ATOMS: atom_id res chain seq x y z
N MET A 1 38.41 -2.68 40.47
CA MET A 1 38.56 -1.94 39.21
C MET A 1 38.06 -2.69 38.00
N ILE A 2 38.40 -3.95 37.83
CA ILE A 2 37.96 -4.81 36.72
C ILE A 2 36.44 -4.99 36.73
N TRP A 3 35.81 -4.94 37.90
CA TRP A 3 34.36 -5.07 38.07
C TRP A 3 33.58 -3.88 37.53
N PHE A 4 34.12 -2.67 37.60
CA PHE A 4 33.53 -1.44 37.08
C PHE A 4 33.52 -1.41 35.55
N LEU A 5 34.55 -1.94 34.91
CA LEU A 5 34.64 -2.00 33.45
C LEU A 5 33.62 -2.98 32.85
N LYS A 6 33.30 -4.07 33.54
CA LYS A 6 32.31 -5.07 33.09
C LYS A 6 30.88 -4.48 33.10
N ILE A 7 30.56 -3.63 34.08
CA ILE A 7 29.23 -3.00 34.18
C ILE A 7 29.03 -1.96 33.07
N LYS A 8 30.06 -1.16 32.75
CA LYS A 8 30.00 -0.18 31.67
C LYS A 8 29.82 -0.83 30.28
N MET A 9 30.43 -1.97 30.04
CA MET A 9 30.30 -2.68 28.78
C MET A 9 28.89 -3.26 28.59
N LYS A 10 28.28 -3.77 29.64
CA LYS A 10 26.90 -4.30 29.60
C LYS A 10 25.88 -3.18 29.32
N VAL A 11 26.04 -2.02 29.92
CA VAL A 11 25.16 -0.87 29.70
C VAL A 11 25.27 -0.34 28.27
N LEU A 12 26.47 -0.28 27.71
CA LEU A 12 26.69 0.14 26.33
C LEU A 12 26.06 -0.83 25.33
N THR A 13 26.17 -2.14 25.57
CA THR A 13 25.59 -3.17 24.71
C THR A 13 24.07 -3.10 24.74
N THR A 14 23.49 -2.87 25.90
CA THR A 14 22.02 -2.74 26.06
C THR A 14 21.49 -1.48 25.35
N LEU A 15 22.22 -0.36 25.44
CA LEU A 15 21.87 0.87 24.73
C LEU A 15 21.94 0.71 23.20
N PHE A 16 22.92 0.00 22.71
CA PHE A 16 23.08 -0.29 21.28
C PHE A 16 21.94 -1.16 20.77
N LEU A 17 21.51 -2.17 21.53
CA LEU A 17 20.38 -3.03 21.20
C LEU A 17 19.06 -2.25 21.17
N LEU A 18 18.87 -1.30 22.09
CA LEU A 18 17.69 -0.43 22.13
C LEU A 18 17.64 0.52 20.91
N MET A 19 18.77 1.06 20.49
CA MET A 19 18.84 1.89 19.28
C MET A 19 18.56 1.09 18.01
N PHE A 20 18.96 -0.18 17.96
CA PHE A 20 18.72 -1.04 16.82
C PHE A 20 17.25 -1.39 16.66
N SER A 21 16.50 -1.52 17.77
CA SER A 21 15.07 -1.83 17.72
C SER A 21 14.22 -0.66 17.22
N ILE A 22 14.69 0.58 17.31
CA ILE A 22 13.97 1.76 16.79
C ILE A 22 13.99 1.80 15.25
N VAL A 23 15.02 1.23 14.61
CA VAL A 23 15.13 1.23 13.14
C VAL A 23 14.06 0.34 12.49
N TYR A 24 13.52 -0.64 13.21
CA TYR A 24 12.51 -1.57 12.69
C TYR A 24 11.07 -1.07 12.82
N THR A 25 10.84 0.10 13.43
CA THR A 25 9.49 0.61 13.69
C THR A 25 8.96 1.55 12.62
N SER A 26 9.66 1.76 11.50
CA SER A 26 9.10 2.49 10.36
C SER A 26 8.12 1.57 9.63
N ALA A 27 6.90 1.48 10.16
CA ALA A 27 5.85 0.69 9.54
C ALA A 27 5.51 1.28 8.17
N GLN A 28 5.38 0.42 7.16
CA GLN A 28 4.81 0.82 5.88
C GLN A 28 3.39 1.32 6.10
N GLN A 29 3.02 2.38 5.42
CA GLN A 29 1.65 2.87 5.48
C GLN A 29 0.72 1.84 4.85
N SER A 30 -0.36 1.55 5.55
CA SER A 30 -1.37 0.61 5.08
C SER A 30 -2.11 1.18 3.87
N LEU A 31 -2.47 0.32 2.93
CA LEU A 31 -3.31 0.69 1.79
C LEU A 31 -4.80 0.67 2.14
N GLU A 32 -5.17 0.13 3.30
CA GLU A 32 -6.57 -0.01 3.67
C GLU A 32 -7.30 1.33 3.70
N GLY A 33 -8.51 1.34 3.21
CA GLY A 33 -9.37 2.51 3.24
C GLY A 33 -10.18 2.66 1.98
N LEU A 34 -10.84 3.82 1.90
CA LEU A 34 -11.65 4.21 0.75
C LEU A 34 -10.88 5.25 -0.07
N TRP A 35 -10.84 5.04 -1.36
CA TRP A 35 -10.04 5.85 -2.26
C TRP A 35 -10.86 6.32 -3.46
N LYS A 36 -10.77 7.62 -3.76
CA LYS A 36 -11.41 8.21 -4.94
C LYS A 36 -10.48 8.12 -6.13
N THR A 37 -10.96 7.57 -7.22
CA THR A 37 -10.13 7.41 -8.43
C THR A 37 -10.01 8.70 -9.25
N GLY A 38 -10.87 9.69 -8.98
CA GLY A 38 -10.90 10.93 -9.74
C GLY A 38 -11.72 10.86 -11.03
N LYS A 39 -12.28 9.69 -11.33
CA LYS A 39 -13.17 9.52 -12.48
C LYS A 39 -14.56 9.12 -12.02
N GLU A 40 -15.57 9.85 -12.49
CA GLU A 40 -16.97 9.47 -12.36
C GLU A 40 -17.38 9.06 -10.94
N GLU A 41 -16.88 9.77 -9.92
CA GLU A 41 -17.19 9.49 -8.51
C GLU A 41 -17.03 8.02 -8.13
N THR A 42 -16.05 7.37 -8.69
CA THR A 42 -15.77 5.96 -8.35
C THR A 42 -14.92 5.88 -7.10
N ILE A 43 -15.37 5.09 -6.14
CA ILE A 43 -14.68 4.86 -4.87
C ILE A 43 -14.25 3.39 -4.80
N ILE A 44 -12.98 3.18 -4.49
CA ILE A 44 -12.40 1.84 -4.32
C ILE A 44 -12.18 1.62 -2.84
N GLU A 45 -12.60 0.46 -2.35
CA GLU A 45 -12.31 0.03 -0.99
C GLU A 45 -11.18 -1.00 -1.02
N ILE A 46 -10.08 -0.67 -0.35
CA ILE A 46 -8.98 -1.61 -0.15
C ILE A 46 -9.10 -2.18 1.25
N SER A 47 -9.23 -3.49 1.34
CA SER A 47 -9.42 -4.19 2.60
C SER A 47 -8.86 -5.60 2.52
N PHE A 48 -8.71 -6.24 3.69
CA PHE A 48 -8.30 -7.63 3.75
C PHE A 48 -9.48 -8.56 3.46
N SER A 49 -9.23 -9.55 2.63
CA SER A 49 -10.15 -10.66 2.37
C SER A 49 -9.31 -11.94 2.39
N ASN A 50 -9.60 -12.85 3.32
CA ASN A 50 -8.83 -14.08 3.51
C ASN A 50 -7.31 -13.82 3.64
N GLU A 51 -6.95 -12.85 4.48
CA GLU A 51 -5.56 -12.46 4.77
C GLU A 51 -4.81 -11.80 3.60
N GLN A 52 -5.50 -11.48 2.51
CA GLN A 52 -4.92 -10.78 1.37
C GLN A 52 -5.60 -9.42 1.17
N LEU A 53 -4.80 -8.41 0.83
CA LEU A 53 -5.34 -7.11 0.47
C LEU A 53 -5.92 -7.18 -0.93
N ILE A 54 -7.17 -6.71 -1.06
CA ILE A 54 -7.83 -6.58 -2.36
C ILE A 54 -8.47 -5.20 -2.46
N GLY A 55 -8.69 -4.73 -3.68
CA GLY A 55 -9.45 -3.51 -3.93
C GLY A 55 -10.72 -3.84 -4.68
N LYS A 56 -11.85 -3.39 -4.14
CA LYS A 56 -13.17 -3.56 -4.75
C LYS A 56 -13.79 -2.23 -5.09
N ILE A 57 -14.60 -2.19 -6.13
CA ILE A 57 -15.41 -1.02 -6.41
C ILE A 57 -16.52 -0.93 -5.37
N LYS A 58 -16.43 0.06 -4.49
CA LYS A 58 -17.41 0.30 -3.43
C LYS A 58 -18.60 1.09 -3.94
N PHE A 59 -18.34 2.06 -4.80
CA PHE A 59 -19.36 2.96 -5.34
C PHE A 59 -18.90 3.49 -6.70
N SER A 60 -19.84 3.69 -7.62
CA SER A 60 -19.59 4.42 -8.86
C SER A 60 -20.90 4.97 -9.38
N ASN A 61 -20.87 6.19 -9.91
CA ASN A 61 -22.03 6.73 -10.61
C ASN A 61 -22.05 6.35 -12.10
N ASN A 62 -21.02 5.64 -12.56
CA ASN A 62 -20.98 5.09 -13.91
C ASN A 62 -21.72 3.76 -13.93
N LYS A 63 -22.80 3.68 -14.72
CA LYS A 63 -23.63 2.47 -14.82
C LYS A 63 -22.93 1.28 -15.45
N GLU A 64 -21.84 1.51 -16.18
CA GLU A 64 -21.04 0.44 -16.80
C GLU A 64 -20.07 -0.20 -15.84
N VAL A 65 -19.92 0.34 -14.64
CA VAL A 65 -19.00 -0.15 -13.62
C VAL A 65 -19.74 -1.03 -12.64
N ASP A 66 -19.27 -2.26 -12.46
CA ASP A 66 -19.89 -3.23 -11.55
C ASP A 66 -19.41 -3.01 -10.11
N VAL A 67 -20.31 -2.53 -9.26
CA VAL A 67 -20.05 -2.40 -7.84
C VAL A 67 -19.81 -3.78 -7.23
N GLY A 68 -18.78 -3.88 -6.40
CA GLY A 68 -18.36 -5.15 -5.80
C GLY A 68 -17.28 -5.90 -6.59
N LYS A 69 -16.98 -5.46 -7.80
CA LYS A 69 -15.94 -6.10 -8.60
C LYS A 69 -14.56 -5.84 -8.01
N ILE A 70 -13.76 -6.90 -7.95
CA ILE A 70 -12.36 -6.80 -7.51
C ILE A 70 -11.55 -6.24 -8.66
N ILE A 71 -10.86 -5.12 -8.42
CA ILE A 71 -10.01 -4.48 -9.43
C ILE A 71 -8.54 -4.36 -9.01
N LEU A 72 -8.22 -4.66 -7.76
CA LEU A 72 -6.85 -4.80 -7.26
C LEU A 72 -6.71 -6.15 -6.60
N LYS A 73 -5.67 -6.89 -6.98
CA LYS A 73 -5.39 -8.20 -6.40
C LYS A 73 -3.91 -8.50 -6.39
N ASP A 74 -3.54 -9.59 -5.75
CA ASP A 74 -2.16 -10.08 -5.65
C ASP A 74 -1.21 -9.01 -5.09
N LEU A 75 -1.72 -8.18 -4.19
CA LEU A 75 -0.95 -7.10 -3.58
C LEU A 75 0.03 -7.65 -2.57
N ARG A 76 1.29 -7.29 -2.72
CA ARG A 76 2.34 -7.65 -1.77
C ARG A 76 3.26 -6.46 -1.55
N SER A 77 3.82 -6.39 -0.36
CA SER A 77 4.73 -5.33 0.03
C SER A 77 6.14 -5.64 -0.48
N GLU A 78 6.76 -4.67 -1.16
CA GLU A 78 8.15 -4.75 -1.61
C GLU A 78 8.88 -3.46 -1.23
N GLY A 79 9.60 -3.47 -0.10
CA GLY A 79 10.28 -2.29 0.38
C GLY A 79 9.31 -1.16 0.73
N ASN A 80 9.43 -0.02 0.05
CA ASN A 80 8.57 1.14 0.31
C ASN A 80 7.36 1.23 -0.63
N LYS A 81 7.10 0.18 -1.39
CA LYS A 81 5.99 0.15 -2.34
C LYS A 81 5.22 -1.15 -2.25
N TRP A 82 4.05 -1.17 -2.86
CA TRP A 82 3.25 -2.37 -3.04
C TRP A 82 3.23 -2.72 -4.52
N VAL A 83 3.23 -4.00 -4.83
CA VAL A 83 3.12 -4.49 -6.20
C VAL A 83 1.95 -5.46 -6.30
N GLY A 84 1.31 -5.49 -7.44
CA GLY A 84 0.17 -6.37 -7.66
C GLY A 84 -0.39 -6.22 -9.05
N LYS A 85 -1.69 -6.48 -9.16
CA LYS A 85 -2.43 -6.42 -10.42
C LYS A 85 -3.61 -5.47 -10.29
N ILE A 86 -3.84 -4.69 -11.34
CA ILE A 86 -4.99 -3.80 -11.45
C ILE A 86 -5.78 -4.15 -12.70
N TYR A 87 -7.11 -4.15 -12.59
CA TYR A 87 -8.02 -4.41 -13.71
C TYR A 87 -8.40 -3.10 -14.39
N ALA A 88 -8.07 -2.99 -15.67
CA ALA A 88 -8.47 -1.83 -16.47
C ALA A 88 -9.86 -2.11 -17.06
N ILE A 89 -10.87 -1.41 -16.53
CA ILE A 89 -12.28 -1.67 -16.87
C ILE A 89 -12.55 -1.51 -18.36
N LYS A 90 -12.01 -0.45 -18.98
CA LYS A 90 -12.21 -0.19 -20.41
C LYS A 90 -11.57 -1.21 -21.33
N ARG A 91 -10.41 -1.74 -20.92
CA ARG A 91 -9.66 -2.71 -21.73
C ARG A 91 -10.00 -4.15 -21.38
N LYS A 92 -10.68 -4.36 -20.25
CA LYS A 92 -11.05 -5.69 -19.74
C LYS A 92 -9.85 -6.62 -19.56
N GLU A 93 -8.74 -6.06 -19.06
CA GLU A 93 -7.50 -6.78 -18.84
C GLU A 93 -6.85 -6.41 -17.51
N TRP A 94 -6.07 -7.34 -16.97
CA TRP A 94 -5.25 -7.12 -15.78
C TRP A 94 -3.86 -6.66 -16.18
N TYR A 95 -3.35 -5.64 -15.48
CA TYR A 95 -2.00 -5.11 -15.69
C TYR A 95 -1.24 -5.09 -14.38
N ASN A 96 0.09 -5.11 -14.48
CA ASN A 96 0.94 -4.94 -13.32
C ASN A 96 0.83 -3.51 -12.80
N VAL A 97 0.83 -3.36 -11.46
CA VAL A 97 0.75 -2.06 -10.82
C VAL A 97 1.73 -1.98 -9.66
N GLU A 98 2.36 -0.82 -9.52
CA GLU A 98 3.13 -0.45 -8.33
C GLU A 98 2.37 0.66 -7.62
N ILE A 99 2.24 0.56 -6.29
CA ILE A 99 1.51 1.52 -5.49
C ILE A 99 2.41 2.06 -4.40
N ILE A 100 2.52 3.38 -4.33
CA ILE A 100 3.23 4.08 -3.27
C ILE A 100 2.20 4.84 -2.46
N SER A 101 2.14 4.55 -1.16
CA SER A 101 1.23 5.23 -0.25
C SER A 101 1.88 6.50 0.29
N LYS A 102 1.23 7.64 0.11
CA LYS A 102 1.65 8.93 0.64
C LYS A 102 0.48 9.51 1.42
N GLU A 103 0.54 9.50 2.73
CA GLU A 103 -0.50 10.01 3.63
C GLU A 103 -1.94 9.86 3.12
N GLU A 104 -2.43 10.83 2.34
CA GLU A 104 -3.81 10.84 1.84
C GLU A 104 -3.92 10.55 0.34
N VAL A 105 -2.83 10.12 -0.28
CA VAL A 105 -2.77 9.87 -1.73
C VAL A 105 -2.09 8.54 -1.99
N LEU A 106 -2.64 7.77 -2.91
CA LEU A 106 -1.95 6.62 -3.48
C LEU A 106 -1.47 6.99 -4.89
N GLU A 107 -0.18 6.79 -5.13
CA GLU A 107 0.37 6.89 -6.48
C GLU A 107 0.43 5.50 -7.08
N LEU A 108 -0.23 5.32 -8.21
CA LEU A 108 -0.27 4.04 -8.92
C LEU A 108 0.48 4.17 -10.23
N LYS A 109 1.43 3.27 -10.46
CA LYS A 109 2.13 3.17 -11.73
C LYS A 109 1.71 1.87 -12.42
N ILE A 110 1.00 1.99 -13.53
CA ILE A 110 0.47 0.86 -14.27
C ILE A 110 1.36 0.60 -15.47
N SER A 111 1.77 -0.64 -15.66
CA SER A 111 2.64 -1.05 -16.76
C SER A 111 1.83 -1.67 -17.90
N PHE A 112 2.00 -1.10 -19.09
CA PHE A 112 1.39 -1.57 -20.33
C PHE A 112 2.51 -2.00 -21.29
N GLY A 113 3.03 -3.21 -21.15
CA GLY A 113 4.19 -3.65 -21.93
C GLY A 113 5.42 -2.79 -21.63
N LEU A 114 5.94 -2.08 -22.63
CA LEU A 114 7.09 -1.18 -22.46
C LEU A 114 6.71 0.21 -21.97
N MET A 115 5.40 0.52 -21.94
CA MET A 115 4.90 1.82 -21.50
C MET A 115 4.36 1.75 -20.08
N SER A 116 4.33 2.89 -19.40
CA SER A 116 3.73 2.99 -18.08
C SER A 116 2.88 4.26 -17.97
N ARG A 117 1.88 4.21 -17.10
CA ARG A 117 1.00 5.34 -16.83
C ARG A 117 0.86 5.52 -15.33
N SER A 118 0.95 6.77 -14.88
CA SER A 118 0.81 7.10 -13.47
C SER A 118 -0.57 7.70 -13.20
N LEU A 119 -1.18 7.24 -12.10
CA LEU A 119 -2.46 7.73 -11.61
C LEU A 119 -2.32 8.09 -10.14
N GLN A 120 -3.24 8.92 -9.65
CA GLN A 120 -3.34 9.23 -8.24
C GLN A 120 -4.75 8.98 -7.75
N TRP A 121 -4.87 8.28 -6.63
CA TRP A 121 -6.13 8.10 -5.93
C TRP A 121 -6.07 8.87 -4.62
N LYS A 122 -7.11 9.61 -4.31
CA LYS A 122 -7.18 10.41 -3.09
C LYS A 122 -8.03 9.73 -2.04
N LYS A 123 -7.62 9.84 -0.78
CA LYS A 123 -8.36 9.24 0.31
C LYS A 123 -9.77 9.85 0.40
N SER A 124 -10.76 8.98 0.49
CA SER A 124 -12.16 9.36 0.65
C SER A 124 -12.51 9.36 2.13
N LYS A 125 -13.31 10.34 2.56
CA LYS A 125 -13.74 10.45 3.95
C LYS A 125 -15.07 9.74 4.24
N SER A 126 -15.70 9.20 3.22
CA SER A 126 -17.01 8.55 3.41
C SER A 126 -17.13 7.30 2.56
#